data_d4585d58799137b881de086db3c5f6e8
#
_entry.id   d4585d58799137b881de086db3c5f6e8
#
_cell.length_a   1.000
_cell.length_b   1.000
_cell.length_c   1.000
_cell.angle_alpha   90.00
_cell.angle_beta   90.00
_cell.angle_gamma   90.00
#
_symmetry.space_group_name_H-M   'P 1'
#
loop_
_entity.id
_entity.type
_entity.pdbx_description
1 polymer ?
#
loop_
_entity_poly.entity_id
_entity_poly.type
_entity_poly.pdbx_seq_one_letter_code
_entity_poly.pdbx_strand_id
1 'polypeptide(L)'
;GGTYEAAESWAARGTPAQAIADFKDWHPTLTGLLTEATELYRWALFDRKPLPKWVDGRVALLGDAAHPMLPFMAQGAAMAVEDAWAVARALTNSLTGKNGAPQNIEPALTAYQHQRRTRTARGQARSRANAKTFHRRSRVSQIGTYAPMWLVDKLAPALIYQSQDWLYGYDVTYDVAYDKIEAGS
;
A
#
# COMPACT_ATOMS: atom_id res chain seq x y z
N GLY A 1 19.19 15.97 5.95
CA GLY A 1 17.94 15.67 6.54
C GLY A 1 18.06 15.58 8.05
N GLY A 2 17.40 16.49 8.78
CA GLY A 2 17.34 16.43 10.23
C GLY A 2 16.57 15.18 10.68
N THR A 3 17.07 14.50 11.69
CA THR A 3 16.32 13.48 12.44
C THR A 3 15.28 14.23 13.28
N TYR A 4 14.05 14.27 12.79
CA TYR A 4 12.93 14.74 13.59
C TYR A 4 12.39 13.57 14.40
N GLU A 5 12.10 13.76 15.68
CA GLU A 5 11.29 12.80 16.42
C GLU A 5 9.93 12.67 15.70
N ALA A 6 9.63 11.47 15.24
CA ALA A 6 8.40 11.16 14.58
C ALA A 6 7.28 11.05 15.63
N ALA A 7 6.59 12.17 15.90
CA ALA A 7 5.36 12.13 16.65
C ALA A 7 4.22 11.68 15.75
N GLU A 8 3.44 10.68 16.17
CA GLU A 8 2.18 10.32 15.53
C GLU A 8 1.17 11.45 15.76
N SER A 9 1.10 12.40 14.85
CA SER A 9 0.14 13.50 14.93
C SER A 9 -0.31 13.91 13.53
N TRP A 10 -1.59 13.85 13.29
CA TRP A 10 -2.22 14.38 12.08
C TRP A 10 -2.31 15.92 12.09
N ALA A 11 -2.16 16.53 13.26
CA ALA A 11 -2.24 17.97 13.47
C ALA A 11 -0.87 18.65 13.66
N ALA A 12 0.25 17.93 13.50
CA ALA A 12 1.58 18.52 13.65
C ALA A 12 1.80 19.57 12.57
N ARG A 13 1.94 20.83 12.99
CA ARG A 13 2.20 21.95 12.08
C ARG A 13 3.68 21.98 11.72
N GLY A 14 3.96 22.26 10.45
CA GLY A 14 5.26 22.66 9.93
C GLY A 14 5.31 24.17 9.73
N THR A 15 6.49 24.69 9.45
CA THR A 15 6.65 26.09 9.04
C THR A 15 7.10 26.16 7.58
N PRO A 16 6.72 27.24 6.83
CA PRO A 16 7.24 27.47 5.49
C PRO A 16 8.77 27.45 5.43
N ALA A 17 9.43 28.05 6.43
CA ALA A 17 10.89 28.07 6.50
C ALA A 17 11.51 26.68 6.58
N GLN A 18 10.92 25.74 7.34
CA GLN A 18 11.37 24.35 7.40
C GLN A 18 11.18 23.65 6.04
N ALA A 19 10.02 23.82 5.41
CA ALA A 19 9.75 23.21 4.11
C ALA A 19 10.70 23.78 3.03
N ILE A 20 10.91 25.08 2.98
CA ILE A 20 11.85 25.73 2.03
C ILE A 20 13.28 25.21 2.25
N ALA A 21 13.72 25.03 3.50
CA ALA A 21 15.04 24.48 3.80
C ALA A 21 15.21 23.03 3.29
N ASP A 22 14.15 22.20 3.40
CA ASP A 22 14.18 20.83 2.90
C ASP A 22 14.18 20.76 1.36
N PHE A 23 13.60 21.74 0.67
CA PHE A 23 13.48 21.82 -0.79
C PHE A 23 14.35 22.90 -1.43
N LYS A 24 15.38 23.39 -0.73
CA LYS A 24 16.21 24.55 -1.15
C LYS A 24 16.85 24.40 -2.53
N ASP A 25 17.17 23.17 -2.94
CA ASP A 25 17.82 22.85 -4.21
C ASP A 25 16.83 22.48 -5.33
N TRP A 26 15.55 22.67 -5.08
CA TRP A 26 14.48 22.39 -6.05
C TRP A 26 14.18 23.61 -6.91
N HIS A 27 13.35 23.41 -7.93
CA HIS A 27 12.99 24.48 -8.86
C HIS A 27 12.37 25.67 -8.11
N PRO A 28 12.73 26.94 -8.45
CA PRO A 28 12.24 28.15 -7.77
C PRO A 28 10.72 28.25 -7.67
N THR A 29 9.98 27.73 -8.65
CA THR A 29 8.51 27.69 -8.60
C THR A 29 8.00 26.93 -7.37
N LEU A 30 8.64 25.80 -6.99
CA LEU A 30 8.23 25.04 -5.81
C LEU A 30 8.51 25.82 -4.51
N THR A 31 9.71 26.38 -4.38
CA THR A 31 10.06 27.17 -3.19
C THR A 31 9.22 28.44 -3.09
N GLY A 32 8.85 29.04 -4.22
CA GLY A 32 7.90 30.15 -4.28
C GLY A 32 6.51 29.77 -3.76
N LEU A 33 5.96 28.64 -4.20
CA LEU A 33 4.68 28.13 -3.68
C LEU A 33 4.72 27.86 -2.18
N LEU A 34 5.84 27.35 -1.66
CA LEU A 34 6.02 27.12 -0.22
C LEU A 34 6.07 28.42 0.59
N THR A 35 6.57 29.50 -0.02
CA THR A 35 6.61 30.84 0.61
C THR A 35 5.20 31.41 0.79
N GLU A 36 4.30 31.18 -0.18
CA GLU A 36 2.92 31.64 -0.14
C GLU A 36 2.00 30.78 0.75
N ALA A 37 2.49 29.62 1.22
CA ALA A 37 1.68 28.72 2.02
C ALA A 37 1.38 29.31 3.40
N THR A 38 0.11 29.47 3.73
CA THR A 38 -0.36 30.00 5.02
C THR A 38 -0.34 28.94 6.13
N GLU A 39 -0.58 27.70 5.78
CA GLU A 39 -0.56 26.55 6.70
C GLU A 39 0.14 25.35 6.07
N LEU A 40 1.00 24.73 6.83
CA LEU A 40 1.67 23.49 6.46
C LEU A 40 1.52 22.47 7.57
N TYR A 41 1.23 21.23 7.19
CA TYR A 41 1.19 20.09 8.09
C TYR A 41 2.33 19.13 7.78
N ARG A 42 2.93 18.57 8.81
CA ARG A 42 4.02 17.61 8.67
C ARG A 42 3.57 16.26 9.22
N TRP A 43 3.41 15.30 8.32
CA TRP A 43 3.01 13.96 8.69
C TRP A 43 4.19 13.00 8.58
N ALA A 44 4.39 12.19 9.62
CA ALA A 44 5.32 11.08 9.56
C ALA A 44 4.72 9.95 8.69
N LEU A 45 5.54 9.41 7.81
CA LEU A 45 5.18 8.23 7.04
C LEU A 45 5.65 6.99 7.79
N PHE A 46 4.70 6.17 8.23
CA PHE A 46 4.99 4.94 8.94
C PHE A 46 4.97 3.74 8.01
N ASP A 47 5.87 2.82 8.24
CA ASP A 47 5.94 1.53 7.57
C ASP A 47 6.29 0.47 8.59
N ARG A 48 5.77 -0.72 8.42
CA ARG A 48 6.12 -1.88 9.24
C ARG A 48 6.24 -3.13 8.39
N LYS A 49 6.94 -4.13 8.91
CA LYS A 49 7.00 -5.45 8.29
C LYS A 49 5.60 -6.05 8.19
N PRO A 50 5.32 -6.84 7.14
CA PRO A 50 4.05 -7.55 7.03
C PRO A 50 3.76 -8.35 8.30
N LEU A 51 2.53 -8.23 8.80
CA LEU A 51 2.10 -9.00 9.96
C LEU A 51 1.93 -10.47 9.59
N PRO A 52 2.42 -11.39 10.41
CA PRO A 52 2.26 -12.83 10.17
C PRO A 52 0.83 -13.31 10.43
N LYS A 53 0.11 -12.64 11.34
CA LYS A 53 -1.24 -12.99 11.76
C LYS A 53 -2.12 -11.74 11.80
N TRP A 54 -3.31 -11.81 11.21
CA TRP A 54 -4.32 -10.74 11.19
C TRP A 54 -5.57 -11.09 11.98
N VAL A 55 -5.79 -12.38 12.22
CA VAL A 55 -7.00 -12.92 12.83
C VAL A 55 -6.69 -13.47 14.21
N ASP A 56 -7.55 -13.14 15.19
CA ASP A 56 -7.52 -13.71 16.53
C ASP A 56 -8.94 -14.02 16.99
N GLY A 57 -9.32 -15.30 16.95
CA GLY A 57 -10.69 -15.74 17.19
C GLY A 57 -11.67 -15.03 16.23
N ARG A 58 -12.55 -14.20 16.79
CA ARG A 58 -13.58 -13.46 16.04
C ARG A 58 -13.17 -12.04 15.65
N VAL A 59 -11.92 -11.67 15.80
CA VAL A 59 -11.37 -10.34 15.47
C VAL A 59 -10.44 -10.49 14.27
N ALA A 60 -10.58 -9.61 13.29
CA ALA A 60 -9.67 -9.52 12.14
C ALA A 60 -9.25 -8.07 11.88
N LEU A 61 -7.98 -7.89 11.51
CA LEU A 61 -7.46 -6.60 11.03
C LEU A 61 -7.74 -6.44 9.54
N LEU A 62 -7.96 -5.19 9.11
CA LEU A 62 -8.26 -4.83 7.73
C LEU A 62 -7.56 -3.52 7.36
N GLY A 63 -7.18 -3.36 6.09
CA GLY A 63 -6.56 -2.13 5.57
C GLY A 63 -5.28 -1.76 6.30
N ASP A 64 -5.10 -0.49 6.62
CA ASP A 64 -3.88 0.02 7.26
C ASP A 64 -3.61 -0.59 8.63
N ALA A 65 -4.63 -1.08 9.35
CA ALA A 65 -4.45 -1.82 10.59
C ALA A 65 -3.69 -3.14 10.35
N ALA A 66 -3.88 -3.78 9.22
CA ALA A 66 -3.22 -5.03 8.83
C ALA A 66 -1.91 -4.78 8.05
N HIS A 67 -1.91 -3.85 7.11
CA HIS A 67 -0.83 -3.65 6.13
C HIS A 67 -0.60 -2.18 5.75
N PRO A 68 -0.20 -1.32 6.70
CA PRO A 68 0.07 0.08 6.40
C PRO A 68 1.13 0.18 5.30
N MET A 69 0.92 1.07 4.33
CA MET A 69 1.79 1.24 3.17
C MET A 69 2.28 2.67 3.06
N LEU A 70 3.52 2.84 2.60
CA LEU A 70 3.99 4.15 2.20
C LEU A 70 3.19 4.64 0.96
N PRO A 71 2.96 5.94 0.78
CA PRO A 71 2.05 6.47 -0.24
C PRO A 71 2.58 6.39 -1.68
N PHE A 72 3.76 5.80 -1.89
CA PHE A 72 4.49 5.79 -3.17
C PHE A 72 3.87 4.92 -4.28
N MET A 73 2.71 4.34 -4.04
CA MET A 73 1.93 3.60 -5.05
C MET A 73 0.48 4.06 -5.10
N ALA A 74 0.02 4.91 -4.17
CA ALA A 74 -1.37 5.30 -4.00
C ALA A 74 -2.36 4.12 -3.92
N GLN A 75 -1.93 2.96 -3.37
CA GLN A 75 -2.69 1.71 -3.38
C GLN A 75 -3.25 1.29 -2.02
N GLY A 76 -2.94 2.01 -0.94
CA GLY A 76 -3.43 1.65 0.40
C GLY A 76 -4.95 1.55 0.46
N ALA A 77 -5.65 2.58 -0.03
CA ALA A 77 -7.11 2.60 -0.07
C ALA A 77 -7.70 1.50 -0.99
N ALA A 78 -7.12 1.28 -2.17
CA ALA A 78 -7.56 0.22 -3.08
C ALA A 78 -7.43 -1.16 -2.42
N MET A 79 -6.31 -1.44 -1.76
CA MET A 79 -6.10 -2.70 -1.02
C MET A 79 -7.11 -2.86 0.13
N ALA A 80 -7.46 -1.78 0.83
CA ALA A 80 -8.47 -1.82 1.89
C ALA A 80 -9.88 -2.10 1.34
N VAL A 81 -10.22 -1.59 0.15
CA VAL A 81 -11.48 -1.91 -0.54
C VAL A 81 -11.52 -3.38 -0.97
N GLU A 82 -10.43 -3.89 -1.52
CA GLU A 82 -10.29 -5.33 -1.84
C GLU A 82 -10.43 -6.20 -0.57
N ASP A 83 -9.87 -5.77 0.55
CA ASP A 83 -10.01 -6.47 1.84
C ASP A 83 -11.46 -6.49 2.32
N ALA A 84 -12.17 -5.35 2.20
CA ALA A 84 -13.58 -5.25 2.59
C ALA A 84 -14.44 -6.23 1.76
N TRP A 85 -14.18 -6.33 0.46
CA TRP A 85 -14.85 -7.31 -0.40
C TRP A 85 -14.53 -8.75 0.04
N ALA A 86 -13.26 -9.07 0.22
CA ALA A 86 -12.81 -10.42 0.57
C ALA A 86 -13.37 -10.89 1.91
N VAL A 87 -13.37 -10.05 2.95
CA VAL A 87 -13.93 -10.39 4.25
C VAL A 87 -15.45 -10.52 4.19
N ALA A 88 -16.13 -9.62 3.47
CA ALA A 88 -17.59 -9.70 3.30
C ALA A 88 -18.01 -11.00 2.61
N ARG A 89 -17.33 -11.36 1.50
CA ARG A 89 -17.58 -12.62 0.79
C ARG A 89 -17.33 -13.84 1.67
N ALA A 90 -16.20 -13.88 2.39
CA ALA A 90 -15.85 -14.97 3.28
C ALA A 90 -16.90 -15.16 4.39
N LEU A 91 -17.38 -14.07 4.99
CA LEU A 91 -18.43 -14.10 6.02
C LEU A 91 -19.77 -14.51 5.44
N THR A 92 -20.17 -13.99 4.28
CA THR A 92 -21.43 -14.36 3.64
C THR A 92 -21.49 -15.86 3.37
N ASN A 93 -20.44 -16.43 2.81
CA ASN A 93 -20.36 -17.86 2.53
C ASN A 93 -20.43 -18.70 3.83
N SER A 94 -19.81 -18.23 4.92
CA SER A 94 -19.87 -18.90 6.22
C SER A 94 -21.25 -18.82 6.87
N LEU A 95 -21.98 -17.74 6.69
CA LEU A 95 -23.30 -17.50 7.31
C LEU A 95 -24.46 -18.15 6.54
N THR A 96 -24.29 -18.38 5.23
CA THR A 96 -25.32 -19.01 4.36
C THR A 96 -25.35 -20.53 4.42
N GLY A 97 -24.60 -21.13 5.35
CA GLY A 97 -24.60 -22.60 5.57
C GLY A 97 -25.99 -23.17 5.80
N LYS A 98 -26.24 -24.38 5.28
CA LYS A 98 -27.52 -25.05 5.06
C LYS A 98 -28.46 -25.21 6.29
N ASN A 99 -28.04 -24.84 7.50
CA ASN A 99 -28.80 -25.16 8.73
C ASN A 99 -29.11 -23.98 9.64
N GLY A 100 -28.87 -22.72 9.22
CA GLY A 100 -29.27 -21.54 10.03
C GLY A 100 -28.62 -21.42 11.41
N ALA A 101 -27.72 -22.31 11.78
CA ALA A 101 -27.02 -22.25 13.06
C ALA A 101 -25.92 -21.16 13.01
N PRO A 102 -25.63 -20.47 14.13
CA PRO A 102 -24.53 -19.54 14.20
C PRO A 102 -23.22 -20.31 13.97
N GLN A 103 -22.70 -20.22 12.76
CA GLN A 103 -21.45 -20.92 12.41
C GLN A 103 -20.26 -20.18 13.00
N ASN A 104 -19.19 -20.94 13.28
CA ASN A 104 -17.93 -20.36 13.68
C ASN A 104 -17.37 -19.54 12.50
N ILE A 105 -17.24 -18.21 12.67
CA ILE A 105 -16.71 -17.30 11.63
C ILE A 105 -15.19 -17.33 11.52
N GLU A 106 -14.50 -17.95 12.43
CA GLU A 106 -13.04 -17.98 12.48
C GLU A 106 -12.38 -18.60 11.23
N PRO A 107 -12.91 -19.71 10.65
CA PRO A 107 -12.41 -20.22 9.38
C PRO A 107 -12.57 -19.21 8.23
N ALA A 108 -13.69 -18.48 8.18
CA ALA A 108 -13.93 -17.45 7.16
C ALA A 108 -12.92 -16.31 7.27
N LEU A 109 -12.67 -15.82 8.49
CA LEU A 109 -11.66 -14.77 8.72
C LEU A 109 -10.25 -15.27 8.38
N THR A 110 -9.96 -16.53 8.66
CA THR A 110 -8.68 -17.17 8.29
C THR A 110 -8.53 -17.26 6.77
N ALA A 111 -9.58 -17.64 6.05
CA ALA A 111 -9.59 -17.67 4.59
C ALA A 111 -9.36 -16.26 3.99
N TYR A 112 -10.04 -15.24 4.50
CA TYR A 112 -9.78 -13.84 4.17
C TYR A 112 -8.29 -13.48 4.32
N GLN A 113 -7.69 -13.76 5.48
CA GLN A 113 -6.27 -13.50 5.72
C GLN A 113 -5.38 -14.21 4.68
N HIS A 114 -5.65 -15.47 4.38
CA HIS A 114 -4.86 -16.26 3.42
C HIS A 114 -4.94 -15.65 2.01
N GLN A 115 -6.12 -15.27 1.56
CA GLN A 115 -6.33 -14.65 0.26
C GLN A 115 -5.56 -13.34 0.12
N ARG A 116 -5.57 -12.49 1.15
CA ARG A 116 -5.08 -11.12 1.08
C ARG A 116 -3.61 -10.91 1.43
N ARG A 117 -3.08 -11.69 2.37
CA ARG A 117 -1.78 -11.44 3.00
C ARG A 117 -0.61 -11.37 2.00
N THR A 118 -0.55 -12.27 1.04
CA THR A 118 0.55 -12.30 0.06
C THR A 118 0.52 -11.08 -0.86
N ARG A 119 -0.67 -10.71 -1.34
CA ARG A 119 -0.86 -9.57 -2.23
C ARG A 119 -0.52 -8.25 -1.52
N THR A 120 -1.02 -8.03 -0.32
CA THR A 120 -0.75 -6.82 0.46
C THR A 120 0.71 -6.72 0.87
N ALA A 121 1.36 -7.82 1.26
CA ALA A 121 2.79 -7.85 1.56
C ALA A 121 3.64 -7.47 0.32
N ARG A 122 3.25 -7.92 -0.89
CA ARG A 122 3.88 -7.50 -2.14
C ARG A 122 3.69 -6.00 -2.39
N GLY A 123 2.50 -5.45 -2.11
CA GLY A 123 2.22 -4.02 -2.18
C GLY A 123 3.11 -3.20 -1.24
N GLN A 124 3.21 -3.60 0.03
CA GLN A 124 4.11 -2.97 1.01
C GLN A 124 5.57 -2.99 0.54
N ALA A 125 6.05 -4.13 0.05
CA ALA A 125 7.43 -4.27 -0.43
C ALA A 125 7.70 -3.36 -1.65
N ARG A 126 6.75 -3.28 -2.59
CA ARG A 126 6.87 -2.42 -3.77
C ARG A 126 6.83 -0.94 -3.41
N SER A 127 5.96 -0.55 -2.48
CA SER A 127 5.91 0.83 -1.98
C SER A 127 7.22 1.26 -1.32
N ARG A 128 7.85 0.40 -0.51
CA ARG A 128 9.20 0.63 0.05
C ARG A 128 10.27 0.75 -1.03
N ALA A 129 10.21 -0.08 -2.06
CA ALA A 129 11.16 -0.01 -3.18
C ALA A 129 11.02 1.31 -3.93
N ASN A 130 9.80 1.77 -4.17
CA ASN A 130 9.53 3.06 -4.80
C ASN A 130 10.04 4.23 -3.94
N ALA A 131 9.87 4.18 -2.61
CA ALA A 131 10.45 5.17 -1.71
C ALA A 131 11.95 5.35 -1.94
N LYS A 132 12.71 4.24 -2.02
CA LYS A 132 14.14 4.27 -2.29
C LYS A 132 14.46 4.79 -3.69
N THR A 133 13.65 4.43 -4.68
CA THR A 133 13.84 4.85 -6.07
C THR A 133 13.62 6.35 -6.24
N PHE A 134 12.55 6.90 -5.68
CA PHE A 134 12.19 8.31 -5.81
C PHE A 134 13.12 9.25 -5.02
N HIS A 135 13.79 8.77 -3.98
CA HIS A 135 14.68 9.58 -3.14
C HIS A 135 16.17 9.37 -3.42
N ARG A 136 16.54 9.02 -4.65
CA ARG A 136 17.94 8.89 -5.05
C ARG A 136 18.62 10.25 -5.15
N ARG A 137 19.67 10.47 -4.36
CA ARG A 137 20.34 11.77 -4.24
C ARG A 137 21.50 11.95 -5.24
N SER A 138 22.22 10.90 -5.62
CA SER A 138 23.36 11.05 -6.52
C SER A 138 22.95 10.92 -7.99
N ARG A 139 23.53 11.77 -8.85
CA ARG A 139 23.31 11.73 -10.30
C ARG A 139 23.66 10.36 -10.92
N VAL A 140 24.76 9.75 -10.47
CA VAL A 140 25.15 8.40 -10.93
C VAL A 140 24.07 7.37 -10.60
N SER A 141 23.54 7.41 -9.37
CA SER A 141 22.44 6.53 -8.96
C SER A 141 21.14 6.79 -9.74
N GLN A 142 20.85 8.04 -10.08
CA GLN A 142 19.70 8.41 -10.92
C GLN A 142 19.86 7.87 -12.34
N ILE A 143 21.02 8.11 -12.99
CA ILE A 143 21.29 7.61 -14.34
C ILE A 143 21.20 6.09 -14.36
N GLY A 144 21.87 5.40 -13.42
CA GLY A 144 21.85 3.92 -13.34
C GLY A 144 20.44 3.33 -13.13
N THR A 145 19.50 4.14 -12.60
CA THR A 145 18.12 3.69 -12.38
C THR A 145 17.21 4.07 -13.54
N TYR A 146 17.28 5.31 -14.01
CA TYR A 146 16.31 5.83 -14.98
C TYR A 146 16.70 5.59 -16.43
N ALA A 147 18.01 5.48 -16.76
CA ALA A 147 18.42 5.19 -18.12
C ALA A 147 17.96 3.80 -18.63
N PRO A 148 18.06 2.71 -17.84
CA PRO A 148 17.47 1.43 -18.25
C PRO A 148 15.95 1.49 -18.37
N MET A 149 15.25 2.20 -17.48
CA MET A 149 13.80 2.38 -17.55
C MET A 149 13.39 3.13 -18.83
N TRP A 150 14.12 4.20 -19.18
CA TRP A 150 13.90 4.93 -20.42
C TRP A 150 14.14 4.06 -21.66
N LEU A 151 15.18 3.23 -21.63
CA LEU A 151 15.46 2.31 -22.73
C LEU A 151 14.33 1.27 -22.92
N VAL A 152 13.85 0.70 -21.82
CA VAL A 152 12.71 -0.25 -21.85
C VAL A 152 11.45 0.44 -22.34
N ASP A 153 11.17 1.68 -21.93
CA ASP A 153 10.05 2.47 -22.42
C ASP A 153 10.10 2.66 -23.96
N LYS A 154 11.30 2.88 -24.52
CA LYS A 154 11.49 3.08 -25.95
C LYS A 154 11.45 1.78 -26.77
N LEU A 155 12.00 0.69 -26.25
CA LEU A 155 12.18 -0.55 -27.01
C LEU A 155 11.06 -1.58 -26.77
N ALA A 156 10.49 -1.60 -25.57
CA ALA A 156 9.51 -2.60 -25.17
C ALA A 156 8.52 -2.06 -24.11
N PRO A 157 7.73 -1.03 -24.42
CA PRO A 157 6.82 -0.39 -23.44
C PRO A 157 5.82 -1.38 -22.84
N ALA A 158 5.42 -2.41 -23.57
CA ALA A 158 4.52 -3.46 -23.08
C ALA A 158 5.06 -4.16 -21.82
N LEU A 159 6.37 -4.30 -21.65
CA LEU A 159 6.97 -4.91 -20.46
C LEU A 159 6.73 -4.08 -19.20
N ILE A 160 6.67 -2.75 -19.32
CA ILE A 160 6.38 -1.85 -18.20
C ILE A 160 4.94 -2.09 -17.73
N TYR A 161 3.97 -2.14 -18.65
CA TYR A 161 2.57 -2.39 -18.33
C TYR A 161 2.38 -3.79 -17.72
N GLN A 162 2.89 -4.83 -18.37
CA GLN A 162 2.82 -6.21 -17.86
C GLN A 162 3.43 -6.38 -16.46
N SER A 163 4.49 -5.63 -16.17
CA SER A 163 5.11 -5.66 -14.84
C SER A 163 4.18 -5.14 -13.73
N GLN A 164 3.11 -4.45 -14.08
CA GLN A 164 2.14 -3.85 -13.17
C GLN A 164 0.77 -4.56 -13.18
N ASP A 165 0.54 -5.53 -14.06
CA ASP A 165 -0.75 -6.24 -14.19
C ASP A 165 -1.15 -6.93 -12.88
N TRP A 166 -0.20 -7.45 -12.11
CA TRP A 166 -0.47 -8.02 -10.79
C TRP A 166 -1.13 -7.02 -9.82
N LEU A 167 -0.96 -5.71 -10.05
CA LEU A 167 -1.48 -4.64 -9.21
C LEU A 167 -2.80 -4.10 -9.78
N TYR A 168 -2.76 -3.64 -11.03
CA TYR A 168 -3.88 -2.93 -11.68
C TYR A 168 -4.86 -3.86 -12.41
N GLY A 169 -4.39 -5.03 -12.85
CA GLY A 169 -5.23 -6.03 -13.51
C GLY A 169 -5.89 -7.02 -12.54
N TYR A 170 -5.63 -6.91 -11.24
CA TYR A 170 -6.25 -7.81 -10.26
C TYR A 170 -7.69 -7.43 -9.99
N ASP A 171 -8.58 -8.40 -10.05
CA ASP A 171 -9.98 -8.27 -9.68
C ASP A 171 -10.31 -9.25 -8.55
N VAL A 172 -10.56 -8.70 -7.36
CA VAL A 172 -10.88 -9.47 -6.16
C VAL A 172 -12.18 -10.26 -6.28
N THR A 173 -13.08 -9.87 -7.22
CA THR A 173 -14.36 -10.54 -7.43
C THR A 173 -14.22 -11.86 -8.19
N TYR A 174 -13.14 -12.02 -8.96
CA TYR A 174 -12.82 -13.20 -9.77
C TYR A 174 -11.64 -14.02 -9.23
N ASP A 175 -11.23 -13.82 -7.96
CA ASP A 175 -10.11 -14.55 -7.38
C ASP A 175 -10.46 -16.03 -7.15
N VAL A 176 -10.06 -16.86 -8.11
CA VAL A 176 -10.35 -18.29 -8.22
C VAL A 176 -9.71 -19.13 -7.09
N ALA A 177 -8.81 -18.56 -6.30
CA ALA A 177 -8.18 -19.28 -5.19
C ALA A 177 -9.19 -19.64 -4.10
N TYR A 178 -10.28 -18.89 -3.98
CA TYR A 178 -11.35 -19.16 -3.02
C TYR A 178 -12.26 -20.32 -3.47
N ASP A 179 -12.56 -20.38 -4.77
CA ASP A 179 -13.47 -21.41 -5.35
C ASP A 179 -12.87 -22.82 -5.29
N LYS A 180 -11.54 -22.94 -5.25
CA LYS A 180 -10.85 -24.25 -5.13
C LYS A 180 -10.89 -24.85 -3.72
N ILE A 181 -11.08 -24.03 -2.69
CA ILE A 181 -11.20 -24.50 -1.31
C ILE A 181 -12.59 -25.11 -1.06
N GLU A 182 -13.63 -24.56 -1.70
CA GLU A 182 -14.99 -25.09 -1.62
C GLU A 182 -15.24 -26.36 -2.47
N ALA A 183 -14.53 -26.50 -3.60
CA ALA A 183 -14.69 -27.64 -4.50
C ALA A 183 -13.96 -28.91 -4.02
N GLY A 184 -13.17 -28.84 -2.95
CA GLY A 184 -12.35 -29.92 -2.40
C GLY A 184 -12.85 -30.49 -1.06
N SER A 185 -14.06 -30.13 -0.60
CA SER A 185 -14.66 -30.61 0.64
C SER A 185 -15.93 -31.45 0.41
#